data_997c2b9ac9ca9f7e88820284a36a76dd
#
_entry.id   997c2b9ac9ca9f7e88820284a36a76dd
#
_cell.length_a   1.000
_cell.length_b   1.000
_cell.length_c   1.000
_cell.angle_alpha   90.00
_cell.angle_beta   90.00
_cell.angle_gamma   90.00
#
_symmetry.space_group_name_H-M   'P 1'
#
loop_
_entity.id
_entity.type
_entity.pdbx_description
1 polymer ?
#
loop_
_entity_poly.entity_id
_entity_poly.type
_entity_poly.pdbx_seq_one_letter_code
_entity_poly.pdbx_strand_id
1 'polypeptide(L)'
;DQWDWEKVILEGQRNQEFLKETVWQIHNIILKTEETLSKSFSELEPFLPKEVAFVTSQELEDLYPNMSSGMREYMFVREHGAMFVTQIGWPLASGKPHDGRAPDYDDWNLNGDLIYYHPEMDCALEISSMGIRVDEESLARQLEDRGCAQRCSLPFHRALLSGELPLTMGGGIGQSRLSMLLLHK
;
A
#
# COMPACT_ATOMS: atom_id res chain seq x y z
N ASP A 1 4.87 -13.79 8.75
CA ASP A 1 6.09 -13.44 8.00
C ASP A 1 5.73 -12.65 6.77
N GLN A 2 6.68 -11.83 6.29
CA GLN A 2 6.55 -11.02 5.08
C GLN A 2 7.74 -11.25 4.16
N TRP A 3 7.56 -11.03 2.88
CA TRP A 3 8.64 -10.77 1.94
C TRP A 3 8.82 -9.27 1.86
N ASP A 4 9.77 -8.75 2.62
CA ASP A 4 10.12 -7.34 2.58
C ASP A 4 11.12 -7.08 1.45
N TRP A 5 10.95 -5.95 0.79
CA TRP A 5 11.83 -5.52 -0.29
C TRP A 5 12.10 -4.02 -0.22
N GLU A 6 13.26 -3.63 -0.70
CA GLU A 6 13.69 -2.23 -0.80
C GLU A 6 14.44 -2.04 -2.12
N LYS A 7 14.18 -0.94 -2.79
CA LYS A 7 14.76 -0.60 -4.10
C LYS A 7 15.24 0.84 -4.07
N VAL A 8 16.50 1.07 -4.46
CA VAL A 8 17.01 2.43 -4.72
C VAL A 8 16.35 2.97 -5.98
N ILE A 9 15.90 4.22 -5.92
CA ILE A 9 15.23 4.91 -7.02
C ILE A 9 15.95 6.22 -7.36
N LEU A 10 15.70 6.73 -8.56
CA LEU A 10 16.19 8.03 -8.99
C LEU A 10 15.19 9.12 -8.60
N GLU A 11 15.65 10.38 -8.51
CA GLU A 11 14.80 11.53 -8.19
C GLU A 11 13.58 11.62 -9.11
N GLY A 12 13.77 11.45 -10.42
CA GLY A 12 12.67 11.46 -11.39
C GLY A 12 11.66 10.30 -11.26
N GLN A 13 11.95 9.29 -10.44
CA GLN A 13 11.06 8.17 -10.15
C GLN A 13 10.23 8.38 -8.87
N ARG A 14 10.45 9.48 -8.15
CA ARG A 14 9.69 9.82 -6.96
C ARG A 14 8.35 10.46 -7.33
N ASN A 15 7.42 9.65 -7.84
CA ASN A 15 6.12 10.09 -8.32
C ASN A 15 5.07 8.96 -8.27
N GLN A 16 3.79 9.33 -8.44
CA GLN A 16 2.65 8.43 -8.43
C GLN A 16 2.68 7.40 -9.58
N GLU A 17 3.19 7.77 -10.76
CA GLU A 17 3.26 6.87 -11.91
C GLU A 17 4.20 5.70 -11.62
N PHE A 18 5.37 5.97 -11.05
CA PHE A 18 6.32 4.93 -10.71
C PHE A 18 5.78 4.00 -9.59
N LEU A 19 5.05 4.56 -8.63
CA LEU A 19 4.34 3.77 -7.62
C LEU A 19 3.32 2.84 -8.29
N LYS A 20 2.47 3.37 -9.17
CA LYS A 20 1.47 2.59 -9.91
C LYS A 20 2.10 1.49 -10.76
N GLU A 21 3.16 1.79 -11.48
CA GLU A 21 3.91 0.80 -12.27
C GLU A 21 4.41 -0.36 -11.40
N THR A 22 4.91 -0.05 -10.20
CA THR A 22 5.38 -1.08 -9.26
C THR A 22 4.22 -1.93 -8.73
N VAL A 23 3.09 -1.32 -8.40
CA VAL A 23 1.87 -2.04 -8.02
C VAL A 23 1.43 -2.99 -9.13
N TRP A 24 1.41 -2.53 -10.38
CA TRP A 24 1.09 -3.36 -11.55
C TRP A 24 2.05 -4.52 -11.74
N GLN A 25 3.34 -4.32 -11.51
CA GLN A 25 4.34 -5.40 -11.60
C GLN A 25 4.06 -6.49 -10.55
N ILE A 26 3.79 -6.10 -9.31
CA ILE A 26 3.46 -7.02 -8.21
C ILE A 26 2.15 -7.75 -8.50
N HIS A 27 1.10 -7.04 -8.91
CA HIS A 27 -0.18 -7.63 -9.27
C HIS A 27 -0.04 -8.67 -10.40
N ASN A 28 0.71 -8.35 -11.45
CA ASN A 28 0.97 -9.28 -12.55
C ASN A 28 1.72 -10.55 -12.11
N ILE A 29 2.61 -10.44 -11.11
CA ILE A 29 3.28 -11.61 -10.54
C ILE A 29 2.28 -12.48 -9.77
N ILE A 30 1.38 -11.87 -9.01
CA ILE A 30 0.32 -12.57 -8.27
C ILE A 30 -0.61 -13.30 -9.26
N LEU A 31 -1.06 -12.65 -10.35
CA LEU A 31 -1.87 -13.28 -11.39
C LEU A 31 -1.17 -14.48 -12.04
N LYS A 32 0.11 -14.36 -12.39
CA LYS A 32 0.89 -15.46 -12.95
C LYS A 32 1.05 -16.63 -11.96
N THR A 33 1.13 -16.31 -10.68
CA THR A 33 1.22 -17.33 -9.62
C THR A 33 -0.12 -18.08 -9.52
N GLU A 34 -1.24 -17.36 -9.50
CA GLU A 34 -2.59 -17.96 -9.54
C GLU A 34 -2.75 -18.86 -10.77
N GLU A 35 -2.41 -18.38 -11.96
CA GLU A 35 -2.46 -19.19 -13.20
C GLU A 35 -1.59 -20.45 -13.12
N THR A 36 -0.44 -20.37 -12.49
CA THR A 36 0.46 -21.52 -12.32
C THR A 36 -0.14 -22.54 -11.35
N LEU A 37 -0.73 -22.06 -10.26
CA LEU A 37 -1.38 -22.93 -9.28
C LEU A 37 -2.61 -23.62 -9.88
N SER A 38 -3.46 -22.92 -10.62
CA SER A 38 -4.66 -23.49 -11.24
C SER A 38 -4.32 -24.56 -12.30
N LYS A 39 -3.19 -24.44 -12.98
CA LYS A 39 -2.70 -25.49 -13.90
C LYS A 39 -2.23 -26.75 -13.16
N SER A 40 -1.77 -26.61 -11.94
CA SER A 40 -1.23 -27.71 -11.12
C SER A 40 -2.31 -28.35 -10.23
N PHE A 41 -3.32 -27.59 -9.84
CA PHE A 41 -4.39 -27.97 -8.93
C PHE A 41 -5.73 -27.53 -9.51
N SER A 42 -6.46 -28.49 -10.09
CA SER A 42 -7.71 -28.22 -10.82
C SER A 42 -8.85 -27.69 -9.95
N GLU A 43 -8.76 -27.83 -8.65
CA GLU A 43 -9.69 -27.29 -7.66
C GLU A 43 -9.50 -25.80 -7.36
N LEU A 44 -8.39 -25.23 -7.81
CA LEU A 44 -8.08 -23.79 -7.66
C LEU A 44 -8.46 -23.04 -8.95
N GLU A 45 -9.72 -22.66 -9.06
CA GLU A 45 -10.20 -21.85 -10.19
C GLU A 45 -9.72 -20.39 -10.06
N PRO A 46 -9.10 -19.80 -11.11
CA PRO A 46 -8.68 -18.42 -11.07
C PRO A 46 -9.87 -17.47 -10.86
N PHE A 47 -9.74 -16.51 -9.95
CA PHE A 47 -10.79 -15.53 -9.67
C PHE A 47 -10.28 -14.08 -9.55
N LEU A 48 -8.95 -13.89 -9.52
CA LEU A 48 -8.38 -12.56 -9.38
C LEU A 48 -8.69 -11.69 -10.61
N PRO A 49 -9.05 -10.41 -10.42
CA PRO A 49 -9.32 -9.50 -11.52
C PRO A 49 -8.04 -9.19 -12.29
N LYS A 50 -8.17 -8.92 -13.58
CA LYS A 50 -7.02 -8.56 -14.43
C LYS A 50 -6.46 -7.18 -14.13
N GLU A 51 -7.25 -6.31 -13.52
CA GLU A 51 -6.91 -4.92 -13.26
C GLU A 51 -7.01 -4.60 -11.77
N VAL A 52 -6.20 -3.63 -11.32
CA VAL A 52 -6.28 -3.03 -10.00
C VAL A 52 -6.93 -1.66 -10.12
N ALA A 53 -7.98 -1.41 -9.36
CA ALA A 53 -8.57 -0.09 -9.25
C ALA A 53 -7.72 0.79 -8.31
N PHE A 54 -7.30 1.97 -8.78
CA PHE A 54 -6.57 2.94 -7.96
C PHE A 54 -7.54 3.95 -7.39
N VAL A 55 -7.46 4.19 -6.09
CA VAL A 55 -8.33 5.11 -5.36
C VAL A 55 -7.52 5.78 -4.24
N THR A 56 -7.75 7.07 -4.00
CA THR A 56 -7.16 7.74 -2.84
C THR A 56 -7.99 7.47 -1.59
N SER A 57 -7.35 7.58 -0.43
CA SER A 57 -8.04 7.47 0.86
C SER A 57 -9.17 8.52 1.01
N GLN A 58 -9.00 9.72 0.43
CA GLN A 58 -10.05 10.74 0.43
C GLN A 58 -11.22 10.37 -0.49
N GLU A 59 -10.96 9.86 -1.70
CA GLU A 59 -12.03 9.40 -2.60
C GLU A 59 -12.86 8.27 -1.97
N LEU A 60 -12.23 7.36 -1.20
CA LEU A 60 -12.97 6.35 -0.44
C LEU A 60 -13.85 6.97 0.65
N GLU A 61 -13.38 8.02 1.33
CA GLU A 61 -14.21 8.75 2.28
C GLU A 61 -15.38 9.45 1.60
N ASP A 62 -15.16 10.08 0.46
CA ASP A 62 -16.21 10.81 -0.30
C ASP A 62 -17.27 9.84 -0.84
N LEU A 63 -16.87 8.65 -1.28
CA LEU A 63 -17.79 7.59 -1.73
C LEU A 63 -18.61 6.99 -0.58
N TYR A 64 -18.00 6.82 0.60
CA TYR A 64 -18.62 6.15 1.75
C TYR A 64 -18.43 6.94 3.05
N PRO A 65 -18.98 8.17 3.15
CA PRO A 65 -18.65 9.13 4.23
C PRO A 65 -19.02 8.64 5.64
N ASN A 66 -20.02 7.78 5.77
CA ASN A 66 -20.52 7.28 7.07
C ASN A 66 -19.94 5.93 7.48
N MET A 67 -18.96 5.41 6.75
CA MET A 67 -18.35 4.11 7.01
C MET A 67 -16.97 4.25 7.64
N SER A 68 -16.55 3.23 8.40
CA SER A 68 -15.17 3.11 8.85
C SER A 68 -14.24 2.85 7.66
N SER A 69 -12.93 3.12 7.81
CA SER A 69 -11.94 2.86 6.75
C SER A 69 -12.00 1.42 6.22
N GLY A 70 -11.98 0.42 7.10
CA GLY A 70 -12.08 -0.98 6.68
C GLY A 70 -13.40 -1.33 5.98
N MET A 71 -14.52 -0.66 6.32
CA MET A 71 -15.78 -0.87 5.61
C MET A 71 -15.77 -0.18 4.23
N ARG A 72 -15.12 0.99 4.10
CA ARG A 72 -14.89 1.66 2.81
C ARG A 72 -14.08 0.77 1.87
N GLU A 73 -12.99 0.19 2.38
CA GLU A 73 -12.16 -0.76 1.66
C GLU A 73 -12.96 -1.99 1.20
N TYR A 74 -13.70 -2.60 2.12
CA TYR A 74 -14.54 -3.76 1.81
C TYR A 74 -15.56 -3.47 0.71
N MET A 75 -16.30 -2.37 0.82
CA MET A 75 -17.32 -2.00 -0.16
C MET A 75 -16.70 -1.77 -1.54
N PHE A 76 -15.59 -1.04 -1.59
CA PHE A 76 -14.92 -0.73 -2.85
C PHE A 76 -14.28 -1.97 -3.49
N VAL A 77 -13.53 -2.77 -2.72
CA VAL A 77 -12.85 -3.95 -3.27
C VAL A 77 -13.81 -5.07 -3.64
N ARG A 78 -14.95 -5.18 -2.95
CA ARG A 78 -16.02 -6.13 -3.32
C ARG A 78 -16.59 -5.86 -4.71
N GLU A 79 -16.67 -4.59 -5.13
CA GLU A 79 -17.13 -4.20 -6.46
C GLU A 79 -16.06 -4.39 -7.53
N HIS A 80 -14.80 -4.10 -7.21
CA HIS A 80 -13.69 -4.03 -8.18
C HIS A 80 -12.79 -5.29 -8.18
N GLY A 81 -12.88 -6.14 -7.17
CA GLY A 81 -12.06 -7.35 -7.00
C GLY A 81 -10.67 -7.10 -6.46
N ALA A 82 -9.98 -6.05 -6.92
CA ALA A 82 -8.68 -5.60 -6.42
C ALA A 82 -8.60 -4.08 -6.44
N MET A 83 -7.96 -3.50 -5.41
CA MET A 83 -7.69 -2.07 -5.34
C MET A 83 -6.30 -1.78 -4.79
N PHE A 84 -5.79 -0.61 -5.12
CA PHE A 84 -4.68 0.03 -4.43
C PHE A 84 -5.18 1.35 -3.85
N VAL A 85 -5.38 1.36 -2.52
CA VAL A 85 -5.73 2.60 -1.82
C VAL A 85 -4.47 3.37 -1.51
N THR A 86 -4.40 4.63 -1.96
CA THR A 86 -3.20 5.47 -1.86
C THR A 86 -3.42 6.72 -1.02
N GLN A 87 -2.32 7.42 -0.69
CA GLN A 87 -2.29 8.64 0.11
C GLN A 87 -2.82 8.43 1.54
N ILE A 88 -2.27 7.41 2.20
CA ILE A 88 -2.64 7.06 3.58
C ILE A 88 -1.67 7.76 4.56
N GLY A 89 -2.23 8.44 5.56
CA GLY A 89 -1.47 9.06 6.64
C GLY A 89 -1.97 10.46 7.01
N TRP A 90 -2.26 11.31 6.02
CA TRP A 90 -2.83 12.64 6.26
C TRP A 90 -4.25 12.59 6.80
N PRO A 91 -4.66 13.58 7.60
CA PRO A 91 -6.06 13.76 7.95
C PRO A 91 -6.91 13.96 6.70
N LEU A 92 -8.03 13.24 6.60
CA LEU A 92 -9.03 13.40 5.57
C LEU A 92 -9.96 14.59 5.87
N ALA A 93 -10.93 14.87 5.02
CA ALA A 93 -11.89 15.94 5.21
C ALA A 93 -12.68 15.82 6.54
N SER A 94 -12.88 14.60 7.05
CA SER A 94 -13.46 14.35 8.38
C SER A 94 -12.53 14.72 9.55
N GLY A 95 -11.28 15.09 9.30
CA GLY A 95 -10.27 15.38 10.30
C GLY A 95 -9.56 14.16 10.89
N LYS A 96 -9.82 12.96 10.37
CA LYS A 96 -9.15 11.71 10.80
C LYS A 96 -8.41 11.09 9.61
N PRO A 97 -7.24 10.47 9.80
CA PRO A 97 -6.60 9.72 8.72
C PRO A 97 -7.41 8.46 8.39
N HIS A 98 -7.22 7.95 7.17
CA HIS A 98 -7.80 6.67 6.75
C HIS A 98 -7.30 5.54 7.65
N ASP A 99 -5.99 5.48 7.84
CA ASP A 99 -5.31 4.57 8.76
C ASP A 99 -4.07 5.23 9.36
N GLY A 100 -3.53 4.62 10.43
CA GLY A 100 -2.30 5.06 11.06
C GLY A 100 -1.07 4.74 10.21
N ARG A 101 -0.21 5.74 9.99
CA ARG A 101 1.09 5.56 9.33
C ARG A 101 2.21 6.20 10.15
N ALA A 102 3.36 5.52 10.22
CA ALA A 102 4.56 6.09 10.80
C ALA A 102 5.00 7.32 9.97
N PRO A 103 5.39 8.43 10.61
CA PRO A 103 5.75 9.65 9.89
C PRO A 103 7.16 9.58 9.27
N ASP A 104 7.93 8.57 9.61
CA ASP A 104 9.35 8.43 9.28
C ASP A 104 9.64 7.16 8.44
N TYR A 105 8.67 6.70 7.66
CA TYR A 105 8.79 5.54 6.81
C TYR A 105 8.43 5.88 5.35
N ASP A 106 7.17 5.76 4.95
CA ASP A 106 6.71 6.13 3.62
C ASP A 106 6.27 7.60 3.54
N ASP A 107 6.46 8.22 2.38
CA ASP A 107 5.79 9.48 2.06
C ASP A 107 4.29 9.23 1.94
N TRP A 108 3.49 9.90 2.76
CA TRP A 108 2.04 9.72 2.79
C TRP A 108 1.32 10.14 1.51
N ASN A 109 2.00 10.86 0.61
CA ASN A 109 1.46 11.14 -0.73
C ASN A 109 1.80 10.04 -1.74
N LEU A 110 2.76 9.15 -1.42
CA LEU A 110 3.35 8.19 -2.34
C LEU A 110 3.40 6.77 -1.74
N ASN A 111 2.39 6.42 -0.96
CA ASN A 111 2.20 5.10 -0.34
C ASN A 111 0.83 4.53 -0.64
N GLY A 112 0.62 3.29 -0.24
CA GLY A 112 -0.69 2.67 -0.28
C GLY A 112 -0.67 1.18 0.00
N ASP A 113 -1.87 0.61 0.02
CA ASP A 113 -2.11 -0.80 0.31
C ASP A 113 -2.80 -1.49 -0.87
N LEU A 114 -2.25 -2.64 -1.27
CA LEU A 114 -2.84 -3.51 -2.29
C LEU A 114 -3.76 -4.51 -1.60
N ILE A 115 -5.04 -4.38 -1.87
CA ILE A 115 -6.13 -5.11 -1.22
C ILE A 115 -6.91 -5.87 -2.28
N TYR A 116 -7.23 -7.13 -1.98
CA TYR A 116 -8.09 -7.98 -2.80
C TYR A 116 -9.38 -8.33 -2.07
N TYR A 117 -10.45 -8.50 -2.82
CA TYR A 117 -11.65 -9.13 -2.31
C TYR A 117 -11.44 -10.64 -2.21
N HIS A 118 -11.67 -11.22 -1.04
CA HIS A 118 -11.63 -12.66 -0.83
C HIS A 118 -13.05 -13.21 -0.81
N PRO A 119 -13.52 -13.91 -1.87
CA PRO A 119 -14.94 -14.26 -1.99
C PRO A 119 -15.42 -15.28 -0.95
N GLU A 120 -14.60 -16.27 -0.59
CA GLU A 120 -15.01 -17.29 0.38
C GLU A 120 -15.10 -16.75 1.82
N MET A 121 -14.23 -15.81 2.17
CA MET A 121 -14.24 -15.16 3.49
C MET A 121 -15.15 -13.92 3.52
N ASP A 122 -15.62 -13.45 2.38
CA ASP A 122 -16.40 -12.21 2.20
C ASP A 122 -15.72 -11.03 2.88
N CYS A 123 -14.45 -10.78 2.58
CA CYS A 123 -13.68 -9.73 3.22
C CYS A 123 -12.70 -9.01 2.26
N ALA A 124 -12.28 -7.82 2.69
CA ALA A 124 -11.13 -7.13 2.12
C ALA A 124 -9.85 -7.74 2.74
N LEU A 125 -8.93 -8.19 1.90
CA LEU A 125 -7.70 -8.82 2.34
C LEU A 125 -6.50 -8.00 1.81
N GLU A 126 -5.85 -7.26 2.69
CA GLU A 126 -4.61 -6.55 2.40
C GLU A 126 -3.47 -7.55 2.20
N ILE A 127 -2.89 -7.55 1.01
CA ILE A 127 -1.78 -8.45 0.65
C ILE A 127 -0.43 -7.77 0.78
N SER A 128 -0.36 -6.47 0.46
CA SER A 128 0.90 -5.75 0.47
C SER A 128 0.68 -4.28 0.82
N SER A 129 1.53 -3.75 1.68
CA SER A 129 1.70 -2.31 1.89
C SER A 129 3.03 -1.89 1.28
N MET A 130 3.05 -0.76 0.56
CA MET A 130 4.25 -0.26 -0.09
C MET A 130 4.21 1.26 -0.29
N GLY A 131 5.39 1.85 -0.46
CA GLY A 131 5.49 3.28 -0.73
C GLY A 131 6.89 3.71 -1.14
N ILE A 132 6.96 4.89 -1.73
CA ILE A 132 8.20 5.62 -1.87
C ILE A 132 8.52 6.20 -0.50
N ARG A 133 9.75 5.96 -0.02
CA ARG A 133 10.16 6.38 1.31
C ARG A 133 10.23 7.89 1.43
N VAL A 134 10.18 8.38 2.65
CA VAL A 134 10.34 9.82 2.91
C VAL A 134 11.65 10.35 2.36
N ASP A 135 11.61 11.58 1.86
CA ASP A 135 12.75 12.42 1.59
C ASP A 135 12.89 13.49 2.71
N GLU A 136 13.80 14.42 2.55
CA GLU A 136 14.06 15.47 3.53
C GLU A 136 12.83 16.33 3.81
N GLU A 137 12.05 16.66 2.76
CA GLU A 137 10.87 17.53 2.86
C GLU A 137 9.68 16.79 3.48
N SER A 138 9.36 15.62 2.98
CA SER A 138 8.23 14.83 3.47
C SER A 138 8.45 14.34 4.90
N LEU A 139 9.68 13.93 5.25
CA LEU A 139 10.03 13.55 6.61
C LEU A 139 9.80 14.71 7.59
N ALA A 140 10.33 15.90 7.29
CA ALA A 140 10.19 17.05 8.16
C ALA A 140 8.73 17.42 8.39
N ARG A 141 7.93 17.47 7.31
CA ARG A 141 6.51 17.79 7.34
C ARG A 141 5.67 16.75 8.10
N GLN A 142 5.93 15.46 7.89
CA GLN A 142 5.21 14.37 8.55
C GLN A 142 5.53 14.28 10.05
N LEU A 143 6.81 14.54 10.43
CA LEU A 143 7.21 14.60 11.84
C LEU A 143 6.55 15.78 12.57
N GLU A 144 6.41 16.92 11.89
CA GLU A 144 5.73 18.10 12.45
C GLU A 144 4.23 17.81 12.64
N ASP A 145 3.55 17.26 11.64
CA ASP A 145 2.13 16.88 11.71
C ASP A 145 1.85 15.95 12.91
N ARG A 146 2.74 15.00 13.15
CA ARG A 146 2.63 14.05 14.28
C ARG A 146 3.14 14.59 15.61
N GLY A 147 3.60 15.82 15.67
CA GLY A 147 4.15 16.43 16.89
C GLY A 147 5.39 15.72 17.42
N CYS A 148 6.19 15.10 16.56
CA CYS A 148 7.38 14.34 16.92
C CYS A 148 8.67 14.85 16.23
N ALA A 149 8.75 16.15 15.95
CA ALA A 149 9.90 16.80 15.31
C ALA A 149 11.24 16.54 16.04
N GLN A 150 11.22 16.24 17.34
CA GLN A 150 12.43 15.87 18.09
C GLN A 150 13.14 14.62 17.52
N ARG A 151 12.46 13.77 16.76
CA ARG A 151 13.06 12.60 16.09
C ARG A 151 14.10 12.98 15.03
N CYS A 152 14.09 14.22 14.52
CA CYS A 152 15.11 14.71 13.59
C CYS A 152 16.54 14.55 14.13
N SER A 153 16.72 14.46 15.46
CA SER A 153 18.02 14.23 16.09
C SER A 153 18.49 12.78 16.08
N LEU A 154 17.62 11.81 15.73
CA LEU A 154 18.00 10.40 15.68
C LEU A 154 18.94 10.09 14.50
N PRO A 155 19.77 9.06 14.58
CA PRO A 155 20.80 8.78 13.56
C PRO A 155 20.24 8.66 12.13
N PHE A 156 19.19 7.86 11.92
CA PHE A 156 18.56 7.70 10.62
C PHE A 156 18.02 9.02 10.06
N HIS A 157 17.26 9.75 10.88
CA HIS A 157 16.64 11.03 10.48
C HIS A 157 17.69 12.07 10.09
N ARG A 158 18.80 12.16 10.85
CA ARG A 158 19.91 13.06 10.51
C ARG A 158 20.55 12.70 9.18
N ALA A 159 20.85 11.41 8.97
CA ALA A 159 21.47 10.95 7.74
C ALA A 159 20.57 11.21 6.51
N LEU A 160 19.25 11.04 6.67
CA LEU A 160 18.30 11.35 5.60
C LEU A 160 18.21 12.85 5.36
N LEU A 161 18.05 13.67 6.41
CA LEU A 161 17.95 15.13 6.30
C LEU A 161 19.23 15.80 5.80
N SER A 162 20.39 15.14 5.92
CA SER A 162 21.68 15.62 5.36
C SER A 162 21.94 15.11 3.93
N GLY A 163 21.04 14.37 3.33
CA GLY A 163 21.20 13.82 1.97
C GLY A 163 22.22 12.70 1.87
N GLU A 164 22.58 12.04 2.99
CA GLU A 164 23.52 10.92 3.00
C GLU A 164 22.90 9.60 2.54
N LEU A 165 21.58 9.50 2.59
CA LEU A 165 20.84 8.28 2.20
C LEU A 165 20.28 8.39 0.79
N PRO A 166 20.26 7.29 0.01
CA PRO A 166 19.62 7.28 -1.29
C PRO A 166 18.09 7.36 -1.17
N LEU A 167 17.45 7.88 -2.21
CA LEU A 167 15.99 7.74 -2.35
C LEU A 167 15.64 6.28 -2.57
N THR A 168 14.62 5.79 -1.89
CA THR A 168 14.19 4.40 -1.98
C THR A 168 12.67 4.27 -2.06
N MET A 169 12.23 3.11 -2.53
CA MET A 169 10.88 2.62 -2.50
C MET A 169 10.90 1.20 -1.96
N GLY A 170 9.94 0.83 -1.15
CA GLY A 170 9.87 -0.52 -0.63
C GLY A 170 8.49 -0.91 -0.15
N GLY A 171 8.38 -2.14 0.32
CA GLY A 171 7.13 -2.68 0.82
C GLY A 171 7.30 -4.08 1.38
N GLY A 172 6.19 -4.62 1.86
CA GLY A 172 6.11 -5.98 2.37
C GLY A 172 4.92 -6.72 1.77
N ILE A 173 5.11 -7.99 1.41
CA ILE A 173 4.05 -8.89 0.96
C ILE A 173 3.80 -9.91 2.06
N GLY A 174 2.59 -9.93 2.61
CA GLY A 174 2.19 -10.87 3.67
C GLY A 174 2.12 -12.30 3.16
N GLN A 175 3.05 -13.17 3.58
CA GLN A 175 3.15 -14.56 3.08
C GLN A 175 1.88 -15.36 3.36
N SER A 176 1.36 -15.30 4.60
CA SER A 176 0.15 -16.03 4.99
C SER A 176 -1.08 -15.51 4.26
N ARG A 177 -1.23 -14.18 4.17
CA ARG A 177 -2.36 -13.56 3.46
C ARG A 177 -2.36 -13.88 1.97
N LEU A 178 -1.19 -13.83 1.32
CA LEU A 178 -1.06 -14.22 -0.08
C LEU A 178 -1.39 -15.71 -0.27
N SER A 179 -0.93 -16.58 0.64
CA SER A 179 -1.28 -18.00 0.60
C SER A 179 -2.78 -18.24 0.79
N MET A 180 -3.43 -17.51 1.72
CA MET A 180 -4.88 -17.58 1.92
C MET A 180 -5.64 -17.18 0.65
N LEU A 181 -5.25 -16.07 0.03
CA LEU A 181 -5.84 -15.58 -1.22
C LEU A 181 -5.74 -16.63 -2.33
N LEU A 182 -4.53 -17.14 -2.61
CA LEU A 182 -4.26 -18.03 -3.72
C LEU A 182 -4.75 -19.48 -3.52
N LEU A 183 -4.94 -19.90 -2.26
CA LEU A 183 -5.43 -21.24 -1.91
C LEU A 183 -6.92 -21.26 -1.54
N HIS A 184 -7.60 -20.13 -1.65
CA HIS A 184 -9.04 -19.97 -1.32
C HIS A 184 -9.36 -20.43 0.12
N LYS A 185 -8.57 -19.95 1.13
CA LYS A 185 -8.68 -20.40 2.54
C LYS A 185 -8.82 -19.23 3.51
#